data_5e7a2978962869816d39f608c4610115
#
_entry.id   5e7a2978962869816d39f608c4610115
#
_cell.length_a   1.000
_cell.length_b   1.000
_cell.length_c   1.000
_cell.angle_alpha   90.00
_cell.angle_beta   90.00
_cell.angle_gamma   90.00
#
_symmetry.space_group_name_H-M   'P 1'
#
loop_
_entity.id
_entity.type
_entity.pdbx_description
1 polymer ?
#
loop_
_entity_poly.entity_id
_entity_poly.type
_entity_poly.pdbx_seq_one_letter_code
_entity_poly.pdbx_strand_id
1 'polypeptide(L)'
;MNKFLLIFSFSLILIPFGNYAFGQITNDPVVVIETNLGNIIIQFFPGDAPDHVNNFLSLSKTGFYDGTLFHRIIPGFMIQGGDPNTINGDPNTWGQGGPEGRTLNAEFNSIEHNRGIVSMARSQDPNSAGSQFFIVHQDSNFLDGQYTVFGRIVNDESYKTLDKIAAVQTDNNDRPIDPDQVRIIKVSIKSTERTIT
;
A
#
# COMPACT_ATOMS: atom_id res chain seq x y z
N MET A 1 -74.25 13.10 40.62
CA MET A 1 -72.89 13.60 40.77
C MET A 1 -71.91 12.58 40.07
N ASN A 2 -71.73 12.77 38.75
CA ASN A 2 -70.86 11.87 37.97
C ASN A 2 -69.46 12.42 37.92
N LYS A 3 -68.52 11.66 38.42
CA LYS A 3 -67.09 11.96 38.31
C LYS A 3 -66.59 11.34 37.02
N PHE A 4 -66.23 12.19 36.04
CA PHE A 4 -65.47 11.79 34.85
C PHE A 4 -64.03 11.56 35.22
N LEU A 5 -63.52 10.32 35.02
CA LEU A 5 -62.11 9.97 35.16
C LEU A 5 -61.44 10.13 33.79
N LEU A 6 -60.61 11.16 33.61
CA LEU A 6 -59.78 11.37 32.43
C LEU A 6 -58.55 10.45 32.50
N ILE A 7 -58.48 9.43 31.63
CA ILE A 7 -57.28 8.59 31.44
C ILE A 7 -56.38 9.27 30.46
N PHE A 8 -55.25 9.81 30.89
CA PHE A 8 -54.19 10.29 30.01
C PHE A 8 -53.37 9.08 29.52
N SER A 9 -53.51 8.72 28.26
CA SER A 9 -52.67 7.75 27.60
C SER A 9 -51.33 8.41 27.25
N PHE A 10 -50.28 8.01 27.91
CA PHE A 10 -48.91 8.40 27.56
C PHE A 10 -48.40 7.48 26.45
N SER A 11 -48.45 7.95 25.19
CA SER A 11 -47.79 7.25 24.06
C SER A 11 -46.29 7.41 24.17
N LEU A 12 -45.61 6.33 24.54
CA LEU A 12 -44.15 6.24 24.55
C LEU A 12 -43.69 6.15 23.08
N ILE A 13 -43.14 7.24 22.53
CA ILE A 13 -42.52 7.25 21.21
C ILE A 13 -41.16 6.55 21.37
N LEU A 14 -41.08 5.30 20.89
CA LEU A 14 -39.78 4.63 20.71
C LEU A 14 -39.06 5.29 19.50
N ILE A 15 -38.04 6.09 19.79
CA ILE A 15 -37.12 6.57 18.79
C ILE A 15 -36.17 5.38 18.47
N PRO A 16 -36.13 4.92 17.22
CA PRO A 16 -35.16 3.87 16.88
C PRO A 16 -33.76 4.48 17.03
N PHE A 17 -32.96 3.91 17.95
CA PHE A 17 -31.53 4.17 18.00
C PHE A 17 -30.94 3.68 16.66
N GLY A 18 -30.64 4.61 15.77
CA GLY A 18 -29.88 4.33 14.58
C GLY A 18 -28.55 3.70 14.99
N ASN A 19 -28.26 2.51 14.46
CA ASN A 19 -26.95 1.90 14.55
C ASN A 19 -25.94 2.83 13.85
N TYR A 20 -25.33 3.72 14.62
CA TYR A 20 -24.09 4.36 14.20
C TYR A 20 -23.06 3.25 14.13
N ALA A 21 -22.73 2.82 12.91
CA ALA A 21 -21.58 1.98 12.69
C ALA A 21 -20.35 2.74 13.19
N PHE A 22 -19.91 2.44 14.41
CA PHE A 22 -18.59 2.81 14.86
C PHE A 22 -17.61 2.17 13.87
N GLY A 23 -16.96 2.99 13.05
CA GLY A 23 -15.89 2.54 12.18
C GLY A 23 -14.91 1.74 13.02
N GLN A 24 -14.74 0.48 12.69
CA GLN A 24 -13.76 -0.40 13.33
C GLN A 24 -12.40 0.30 13.22
N ILE A 25 -11.77 0.60 14.35
CA ILE A 25 -10.38 1.06 14.38
C ILE A 25 -9.56 -0.18 14.03
N THR A 26 -9.25 -0.35 12.76
CA THR A 26 -8.35 -1.40 12.32
C THR A 26 -6.94 -0.99 12.74
N ASN A 27 -6.28 -1.79 13.57
CA ASN A 27 -4.86 -1.67 13.90
C ASN A 27 -4.01 -2.19 12.73
N ASP A 28 -4.40 -1.89 11.48
CA ASP A 28 -3.65 -2.36 10.33
C ASP A 28 -2.24 -1.74 10.35
N PRO A 29 -1.21 -2.54 10.08
CA PRO A 29 0.15 -2.04 10.09
C PRO A 29 0.31 -0.95 9.03
N VAL A 30 1.06 0.09 9.40
CA VAL A 30 1.41 1.21 8.54
C VAL A 30 2.92 1.29 8.42
N VAL A 31 3.43 1.51 7.21
CA VAL A 31 4.86 1.80 7.02
C VAL A 31 5.06 3.18 6.41
N VAL A 32 6.23 3.74 6.68
CA VAL A 32 6.75 4.93 6.03
C VAL A 32 7.94 4.51 5.17
N ILE A 33 7.85 4.72 3.87
CA ILE A 33 8.96 4.62 2.92
C ILE A 33 9.55 6.03 2.79
N GLU A 34 10.74 6.23 3.34
CA GLU A 34 11.50 7.48 3.25
C GLU A 34 12.30 7.50 1.94
N THR A 35 12.13 8.52 1.12
CA THR A 35 12.87 8.70 -0.13
C THR A 35 13.50 10.08 -0.22
N ASN A 36 14.42 10.29 -1.16
CA ASN A 36 15.01 11.62 -1.40
C ASN A 36 14.00 12.66 -1.89
N LEU A 37 12.83 12.24 -2.40
CA LEU A 37 11.77 13.12 -2.89
C LEU A 37 10.62 13.33 -1.89
N GLY A 38 10.67 12.66 -0.74
CA GLY A 38 9.67 12.73 0.33
C GLY A 38 9.29 11.35 0.85
N ASN A 39 8.27 11.33 1.70
CA ASN A 39 7.80 10.09 2.33
C ASN A 39 6.55 9.56 1.62
N ILE A 40 6.45 8.23 1.54
CA ILE A 40 5.22 7.52 1.15
C ILE A 40 4.75 6.70 2.34
N ILE A 41 3.52 6.95 2.79
CA ILE A 41 2.90 6.21 3.89
C ILE A 41 1.91 5.22 3.31
N ILE A 42 2.08 3.95 3.67
CA ILE A 42 1.26 2.84 3.17
C ILE A 42 0.52 2.20 4.34
N GLN A 43 -0.78 2.04 4.19
CA GLN A 43 -1.64 1.18 5.00
C GLN A 43 -1.80 -0.16 4.28
N PHE A 44 -1.68 -1.27 5.01
CA PHE A 44 -1.80 -2.61 4.45
C PHE A 44 -3.21 -3.21 4.58
N PHE A 45 -3.46 -4.26 3.80
CA PHE A 45 -4.70 -5.05 3.78
C PHE A 45 -4.43 -6.49 4.23
N PRO A 46 -4.16 -6.76 5.53
CA PRO A 46 -3.80 -8.09 6.01
C PRO A 46 -4.97 -9.10 5.91
N GLY A 47 -6.21 -8.62 5.78
CA GLY A 47 -7.37 -9.48 5.54
C GLY A 47 -7.48 -10.00 4.10
N ASP A 48 -6.88 -9.28 3.13
CA ASP A 48 -6.98 -9.60 1.70
C ASP A 48 -5.71 -10.29 1.17
N ALA A 49 -4.54 -9.97 1.75
CA ALA A 49 -3.24 -10.52 1.32
C ALA A 49 -2.30 -10.73 2.51
N PRO A 50 -2.63 -11.64 3.46
CA PRO A 50 -1.88 -11.82 4.70
C PRO A 50 -0.41 -12.20 4.49
N ASP A 51 -0.10 -13.07 3.54
CA ASP A 51 1.27 -13.54 3.30
C ASP A 51 2.13 -12.43 2.68
N HIS A 52 1.58 -11.65 1.75
CA HIS A 52 2.28 -10.51 1.14
C HIS A 52 2.54 -9.40 2.16
N VAL A 53 1.56 -9.07 3.01
CA VAL A 53 1.73 -8.09 4.09
C VAL A 53 2.80 -8.56 5.08
N ASN A 54 2.72 -9.80 5.56
CA ASN A 54 3.69 -10.36 6.49
C ASN A 54 5.11 -10.39 5.91
N ASN A 55 5.24 -10.75 4.63
CA ASN A 55 6.52 -10.75 3.93
C ASN A 55 7.10 -9.33 3.84
N PHE A 56 6.31 -8.34 3.38
CA PHE A 56 6.76 -6.95 3.28
C PHE A 56 7.21 -6.41 4.65
N LEU A 57 6.43 -6.64 5.71
CA LEU A 57 6.76 -6.22 7.07
C LEU A 57 8.02 -6.92 7.59
N SER A 58 8.19 -8.22 7.32
CA SER A 58 9.39 -8.98 7.71
C SER A 58 10.64 -8.44 7.04
N LEU A 59 10.60 -8.19 5.73
CA LEU A 59 11.70 -7.61 4.97
C LEU A 59 12.01 -6.17 5.44
N SER A 60 10.98 -5.37 5.73
CA SER A 60 11.16 -4.02 6.27
C SER A 60 11.87 -4.01 7.63
N LYS A 61 11.53 -4.96 8.53
CA LYS A 61 12.17 -5.09 9.84
C LYS A 61 13.66 -5.39 9.77
N THR A 62 14.10 -6.07 8.71
CA THR A 62 15.51 -6.42 8.51
C THR A 62 16.30 -5.35 7.74
N GLY A 63 15.64 -4.25 7.32
CA GLY A 63 16.25 -3.21 6.48
C GLY A 63 16.49 -3.65 5.03
N PHE A 64 15.81 -4.71 4.57
CA PHE A 64 15.99 -5.26 3.22
C PHE A 64 15.77 -4.21 2.10
N TYR A 65 14.84 -3.29 2.31
CA TYR A 65 14.50 -2.25 1.33
C TYR A 65 15.40 -1.01 1.41
N ASP A 66 16.18 -0.87 2.49
CA ASP A 66 17.01 0.32 2.71
C ASP A 66 18.12 0.39 1.66
N GLY A 67 18.22 1.52 0.97
CA GLY A 67 19.16 1.73 -0.14
C GLY A 67 18.70 1.23 -1.51
N THR A 68 17.59 0.49 -1.61
CA THR A 68 17.02 0.10 -2.91
C THR A 68 16.44 1.29 -3.66
N LEU A 69 16.12 1.12 -4.94
CA LEU A 69 15.58 2.17 -5.82
C LEU A 69 14.17 1.86 -6.27
N PHE A 70 13.43 2.91 -6.63
CA PHE A 70 12.36 2.76 -7.61
C PHE A 70 13.01 2.66 -9.00
N HIS A 71 13.27 1.44 -9.45
CA HIS A 71 14.11 1.12 -10.60
C HIS A 71 13.38 1.11 -11.95
N ARG A 72 12.05 1.09 -11.93
CA ARG A 72 11.19 1.18 -13.12
C ARG A 72 10.08 2.16 -12.86
N ILE A 73 10.01 3.20 -13.71
CA ILE A 73 9.10 4.33 -13.52
C ILE A 73 8.42 4.63 -14.86
N ILE A 74 7.09 4.49 -14.87
CA ILE A 74 6.28 4.79 -16.05
C ILE A 74 5.22 5.83 -15.65
N PRO A 75 5.41 7.11 -16.01
CA PRO A 75 4.41 8.15 -15.76
C PRO A 75 3.05 7.75 -16.36
N GLY A 76 1.97 7.97 -15.59
CA GLY A 76 0.63 7.57 -16.02
C GLY A 76 0.32 6.09 -15.84
N PHE A 77 1.25 5.29 -15.26
CA PHE A 77 1.04 3.88 -14.97
C PHE A 77 1.44 3.53 -13.53
N MET A 78 2.75 3.34 -13.24
CA MET A 78 3.21 2.93 -11.92
C MET A 78 4.68 3.30 -11.67
N ILE A 79 5.09 3.21 -10.40
CA ILE A 79 6.50 3.17 -9.98
C ILE A 79 6.77 1.81 -9.32
N GLN A 80 7.87 1.13 -9.68
CA GLN A 80 8.24 -0.20 -9.17
C GLN A 80 9.58 -0.15 -8.44
N GLY A 81 9.63 -0.76 -7.25
CA GLY A 81 10.81 -0.83 -6.40
C GLY A 81 10.95 -2.18 -5.70
N GLY A 82 11.85 -2.25 -4.69
CA GLY A 82 12.02 -3.42 -3.83
C GLY A 82 12.95 -4.50 -4.39
N ASP A 83 13.78 -4.18 -5.38
CA ASP A 83 14.81 -5.06 -5.92
C ASP A 83 16.15 -4.82 -5.22
N PRO A 84 16.74 -5.81 -4.51
CA PRO A 84 18.04 -5.68 -3.83
C PRO A 84 19.22 -5.47 -4.80
N ASN A 85 19.11 -5.89 -6.07
CA ASN A 85 20.15 -5.66 -7.07
C ASN A 85 20.38 -4.16 -7.32
N THR A 86 19.43 -3.31 -6.95
CA THR A 86 19.52 -1.86 -7.18
C THR A 86 20.43 -1.14 -6.18
N ILE A 87 20.87 -1.79 -5.11
CA ILE A 87 21.74 -1.17 -4.09
C ILE A 87 23.12 -0.90 -4.68
N ASN A 88 23.75 -1.91 -5.28
CA ASN A 88 25.11 -1.84 -5.83
C ASN A 88 25.26 -2.65 -7.13
N GLY A 89 24.17 -3.19 -7.68
CA GLY A 89 24.21 -4.07 -8.84
C GLY A 89 24.24 -3.33 -10.18
N ASP A 90 24.68 -4.04 -11.22
CA ASP A 90 24.62 -3.57 -12.59
C ASP A 90 23.15 -3.25 -12.97
N PRO A 91 22.86 -2.04 -13.51
CA PRO A 91 21.52 -1.69 -13.97
C PRO A 91 20.86 -2.71 -14.93
N ASN A 92 21.66 -3.53 -15.61
CA ASN A 92 21.14 -4.61 -16.46
C ASN A 92 20.53 -5.78 -15.66
N THR A 93 20.78 -5.85 -14.35
CA THR A 93 20.18 -6.87 -13.44
C THR A 93 18.98 -6.35 -12.68
N TRP A 94 18.67 -5.06 -12.80
CA TRP A 94 17.51 -4.48 -12.10
C TRP A 94 16.20 -5.10 -12.59
N GLY A 95 15.30 -5.34 -11.65
CA GLY A 95 14.04 -6.04 -11.89
C GLY A 95 14.13 -7.57 -11.78
N GLN A 96 15.34 -8.13 -11.54
CA GLN A 96 15.57 -9.58 -11.48
C GLN A 96 15.86 -10.09 -10.05
N GLY A 97 16.11 -9.20 -9.09
CA GLY A 97 16.45 -9.56 -7.72
C GLY A 97 15.23 -9.80 -6.84
N GLY A 98 15.49 -10.49 -5.72
CA GLY A 98 14.51 -10.79 -4.68
C GLY A 98 15.16 -11.45 -3.47
N PRO A 99 14.39 -11.79 -2.42
CA PRO A 99 14.92 -12.51 -1.28
C PRO A 99 15.28 -13.95 -1.68
N GLU A 100 16.44 -14.42 -1.25
CA GLU A 100 16.92 -15.78 -1.57
C GLU A 100 15.93 -16.86 -1.11
N GLY A 101 15.61 -17.79 -2.02
CA GLY A 101 14.83 -18.99 -1.73
C GLY A 101 13.40 -18.77 -1.27
N ARG A 102 12.87 -17.55 -1.45
CA ARG A 102 11.51 -17.21 -1.01
C ARG A 102 10.68 -16.65 -2.17
N THR A 103 9.60 -17.36 -2.47
CA THR A 103 8.50 -16.86 -3.32
C THR A 103 7.19 -16.94 -2.55
N LEU A 104 6.21 -16.16 -2.97
CA LEU A 104 4.87 -16.10 -2.40
C LEU A 104 3.86 -16.64 -3.39
N ASN A 105 2.90 -17.40 -2.90
CA ASN A 105 1.72 -17.74 -3.69
C ASN A 105 0.88 -16.48 -3.91
N ALA A 106 0.21 -16.40 -5.06
CA ALA A 106 -0.68 -15.29 -5.35
C ALA A 106 -1.85 -15.23 -4.37
N GLU A 107 -2.18 -14.04 -3.90
CA GLU A 107 -3.36 -13.71 -3.09
C GLU A 107 -4.23 -12.71 -3.84
N PHE A 108 -4.70 -13.10 -5.05
CA PHE A 108 -5.54 -12.23 -5.86
C PHE A 108 -6.84 -11.92 -5.14
N ASN A 109 -7.24 -10.65 -5.15
CA ASN A 109 -8.43 -10.14 -4.49
C ASN A 109 -9.18 -9.16 -5.40
N SER A 110 -10.32 -8.65 -4.93
CA SER A 110 -11.21 -7.80 -5.71
C SER A 110 -10.92 -6.30 -5.60
N ILE A 111 -9.80 -5.92 -4.98
CA ILE A 111 -9.42 -4.52 -4.85
C ILE A 111 -8.88 -4.04 -6.20
N GLU A 112 -9.49 -2.99 -6.74
CA GLU A 112 -9.12 -2.42 -8.03
C GLU A 112 -7.79 -1.68 -7.96
N HIS A 113 -6.99 -1.76 -9.04
CA HIS A 113 -5.71 -1.05 -9.18
C HIS A 113 -5.91 0.43 -9.48
N ASN A 114 -6.63 1.13 -8.61
CA ASN A 114 -6.79 2.58 -8.66
C ASN A 114 -5.52 3.29 -8.18
N ARG A 115 -5.36 4.57 -8.52
CA ARG A 115 -4.22 5.39 -8.13
C ARG A 115 -3.93 5.30 -6.62
N GLY A 116 -2.67 5.05 -6.28
CA GLY A 116 -2.17 4.91 -4.91
C GLY A 116 -2.24 3.49 -4.34
N ILE A 117 -2.80 2.54 -5.05
CA ILE A 117 -2.78 1.12 -4.68
C ILE A 117 -1.35 0.57 -4.76
N VAL A 118 -1.01 -0.26 -3.79
CA VAL A 118 0.27 -0.97 -3.71
C VAL A 118 0.04 -2.44 -3.98
N SER A 119 0.73 -2.97 -4.99
CA SER A 119 0.57 -4.34 -5.47
C SER A 119 1.93 -5.02 -5.64
N MET A 120 1.96 -6.34 -5.58
CA MET A 120 3.21 -7.10 -5.65
C MET A 120 3.59 -7.40 -7.11
N ALA A 121 4.84 -7.09 -7.47
CA ALA A 121 5.39 -7.45 -8.76
C ALA A 121 5.75 -8.95 -8.79
N ARG A 122 5.70 -9.56 -9.99
CA ARG A 122 5.97 -10.97 -10.22
C ARG A 122 6.50 -11.22 -11.62
N SER A 123 7.04 -12.40 -11.87
CA SER A 123 7.35 -12.91 -13.21
C SER A 123 6.08 -13.45 -13.90
N GLN A 124 6.23 -14.27 -14.93
CA GLN A 124 5.08 -14.91 -15.59
C GLN A 124 4.33 -15.87 -14.68
N ASP A 125 5.04 -16.57 -13.78
CA ASP A 125 4.41 -17.43 -12.78
C ASP A 125 3.71 -16.56 -11.71
N PRO A 126 2.40 -16.73 -11.48
CA PRO A 126 1.66 -16.01 -10.44
C PRO A 126 2.26 -16.18 -9.04
N ASN A 127 2.93 -17.30 -8.77
CA ASN A 127 3.51 -17.66 -7.48
C ASN A 127 5.01 -17.31 -7.38
N SER A 128 5.48 -16.36 -8.18
CA SER A 128 6.89 -15.93 -8.21
C SER A 128 7.16 -14.60 -7.51
N ALA A 129 6.17 -14.03 -6.83
CA ALA A 129 6.35 -12.79 -6.09
C ALA A 129 7.40 -12.97 -4.98
N GLY A 130 8.21 -11.94 -4.73
CA GLY A 130 9.28 -11.98 -3.72
C GLY A 130 9.29 -10.71 -2.86
N SER A 131 10.07 -9.71 -3.27
CA SER A 131 10.19 -8.42 -2.57
C SER A 131 9.75 -7.24 -3.42
N GLN A 132 9.73 -7.39 -4.75
CA GLN A 132 9.43 -6.26 -5.63
C GLN A 132 7.95 -5.90 -5.58
N PHE A 133 7.66 -4.61 -5.48
CA PHE A 133 6.31 -4.05 -5.42
C PHE A 133 6.19 -2.86 -6.36
N PHE A 134 4.95 -2.51 -6.70
CA PHE A 134 4.68 -1.29 -7.46
C PHE A 134 3.56 -0.49 -6.80
N ILE A 135 3.61 0.82 -7.02
CA ILE A 135 2.58 1.77 -6.59
C ILE A 135 1.94 2.36 -7.83
N VAL A 136 0.63 2.22 -7.95
CA VAL A 136 -0.14 2.70 -9.10
C VAL A 136 -0.16 4.22 -9.12
N HIS A 137 0.36 4.83 -10.21
CA HIS A 137 0.36 6.27 -10.41
C HIS A 137 -0.94 6.76 -11.03
N GLN A 138 -1.56 6.00 -11.91
CA GLN A 138 -2.86 6.27 -12.51
C GLN A 138 -3.66 4.97 -12.63
N ASP A 139 -4.99 5.04 -12.50
CA ASP A 139 -5.88 3.88 -12.52
C ASP A 139 -5.52 2.89 -13.62
N SER A 140 -5.31 1.63 -13.23
CA SER A 140 -4.75 0.57 -14.07
C SER A 140 -5.54 -0.73 -13.90
N ASN A 141 -6.87 -0.65 -14.00
CA ASN A 141 -7.80 -1.75 -13.73
C ASN A 141 -7.61 -2.98 -14.64
N PHE A 142 -6.83 -2.87 -15.72
CA PHE A 142 -6.42 -4.01 -16.52
C PHE A 142 -5.51 -5.01 -15.78
N LEU A 143 -5.00 -4.63 -14.58
CA LEU A 143 -4.22 -5.50 -13.68
C LEU A 143 -5.10 -6.28 -12.69
N ASP A 144 -6.38 -5.95 -12.58
CA ASP A 144 -7.30 -6.52 -11.57
C ASP A 144 -7.40 -8.04 -11.71
N GLY A 145 -7.33 -8.73 -10.56
CA GLY A 145 -7.32 -10.19 -10.52
C GLY A 145 -6.05 -10.86 -11.05
N GLN A 146 -5.02 -10.12 -11.49
CA GLN A 146 -3.78 -10.64 -12.04
C GLN A 146 -2.54 -10.36 -11.17
N TYR A 147 -2.65 -9.39 -10.27
CA TYR A 147 -1.62 -9.03 -9.30
C TYR A 147 -2.21 -8.94 -7.90
N THR A 148 -1.42 -9.26 -6.88
CA THR A 148 -1.86 -9.21 -5.48
C THR A 148 -1.79 -7.80 -4.95
N VAL A 149 -2.95 -7.18 -4.74
CA VAL A 149 -3.04 -5.92 -4.01
C VAL A 149 -2.89 -6.19 -2.52
N PHE A 150 -1.98 -5.47 -1.82
CA PHE A 150 -1.74 -5.68 -0.41
C PHE A 150 -1.69 -4.40 0.44
N GLY A 151 -1.86 -3.22 -0.18
CA GLY A 151 -1.88 -1.94 0.53
C GLY A 151 -2.28 -0.75 -0.33
N ARG A 152 -2.25 0.43 0.29
CA ARG A 152 -2.53 1.71 -0.38
C ARG A 152 -1.81 2.88 0.27
N ILE A 153 -1.60 3.95 -0.46
CA ILE A 153 -1.19 5.26 0.06
C ILE A 153 -2.32 5.87 0.89
N VAL A 154 -2.00 6.57 1.99
CA VAL A 154 -3.00 7.06 2.96
C VAL A 154 -3.06 8.58 3.18
N ASN A 155 -2.23 9.40 2.52
CA ASN A 155 -2.29 10.86 2.67
C ASN A 155 -1.81 11.62 1.43
N ASP A 156 -2.21 12.90 1.33
CA ASP A 156 -1.90 13.78 0.19
C ASP A 156 -0.40 13.99 -0.01
N GLU A 157 0.41 14.04 1.05
CA GLU A 157 1.86 14.21 0.93
C GLU A 157 2.51 13.00 0.27
N SER A 158 2.03 11.79 0.56
CA SER A 158 2.48 10.57 -0.10
C SER A 158 2.11 10.56 -1.59
N TYR A 159 0.93 11.05 -1.96
CA TYR A 159 0.54 11.22 -3.36
C TYR A 159 1.42 12.23 -4.08
N LYS A 160 1.77 13.35 -3.44
CA LYS A 160 2.72 14.33 -4.00
C LYS A 160 4.12 13.72 -4.19
N THR A 161 4.55 12.87 -3.27
CA THR A 161 5.82 12.15 -3.39
C THR A 161 5.78 11.14 -4.53
N LEU A 162 4.67 10.40 -4.69
CA LEU A 162 4.44 9.50 -5.83
C LEU A 162 4.56 10.27 -7.16
N ASP A 163 3.93 11.45 -7.26
CA ASP A 163 4.00 12.29 -8.47
C ASP A 163 5.42 12.77 -8.76
N LYS A 164 6.18 13.19 -7.74
CA LYS A 164 7.57 13.61 -7.90
C LYS A 164 8.45 12.46 -8.40
N ILE A 165 8.28 11.24 -7.86
CA ILE A 165 9.02 10.06 -8.31
C ILE A 165 8.62 9.72 -9.76
N ALA A 166 7.32 9.73 -10.07
CA ALA A 166 6.84 9.44 -11.42
C ALA A 166 7.27 10.48 -12.47
N ALA A 167 7.68 11.68 -12.05
CA ALA A 167 8.11 12.76 -12.92
C ALA A 167 9.63 12.78 -13.20
N VAL A 168 10.44 11.90 -12.60
CA VAL A 168 11.88 11.86 -12.88
C VAL A 168 12.14 11.40 -14.32
N GLN A 169 13.26 11.84 -14.88
CA GLN A 169 13.66 11.42 -16.23
C GLN A 169 14.06 9.94 -16.24
N THR A 170 13.59 9.21 -17.23
CA THR A 170 13.90 7.79 -17.44
C THR A 170 14.58 7.54 -18.80
N ASP A 171 15.30 6.45 -18.89
CA ASP A 171 15.84 5.93 -20.14
C ASP A 171 14.76 5.16 -20.96
N ASN A 172 15.16 4.59 -22.10
CA ASN A 172 14.27 3.80 -22.97
C ASN A 172 13.78 2.47 -22.33
N ASN A 173 14.32 2.10 -21.16
CA ASN A 173 13.92 0.92 -20.39
C ASN A 173 13.13 1.29 -19.14
N ASP A 174 12.58 2.50 -19.07
CA ASP A 174 11.85 3.04 -17.93
C ASP A 174 12.71 3.17 -16.65
N ARG A 175 14.04 3.16 -16.73
CA ARG A 175 14.94 3.28 -15.59
C ARG A 175 15.25 4.75 -15.31
N PRO A 176 15.33 5.19 -14.03
CA PRO A 176 15.72 6.56 -13.71
C PRO A 176 17.14 6.87 -14.22
N ILE A 177 17.31 7.99 -14.93
CA ILE A 177 18.62 8.45 -15.43
C ILE A 177 19.54 8.82 -14.27
N ASP A 178 18.97 9.44 -13.22
CA ASP A 178 19.66 9.70 -11.95
C ASP A 178 19.01 8.85 -10.84
N PRO A 179 19.55 7.65 -10.58
CA PRO A 179 18.96 6.70 -9.64
C PRO A 179 18.91 7.21 -8.21
N ASP A 180 19.84 8.07 -7.81
CA ASP A 180 19.90 8.58 -6.44
C ASP A 180 18.69 9.44 -6.08
N GLN A 181 18.04 10.07 -7.05
CA GLN A 181 16.81 10.83 -6.80
C GLN A 181 15.67 9.98 -6.25
N VAL A 182 15.62 8.70 -6.62
CA VAL A 182 14.51 7.79 -6.31
C VAL A 182 14.91 6.66 -5.36
N ARG A 183 15.95 6.92 -4.55
CA ARG A 183 16.42 5.97 -3.55
C ARG A 183 15.47 5.88 -2.37
N ILE A 184 15.16 4.66 -1.96
CA ILE A 184 14.51 4.34 -0.69
C ILE A 184 15.58 4.44 0.39
N ILE A 185 15.52 5.48 1.21
CA ILE A 185 16.48 5.71 2.30
C ILE A 185 16.24 4.70 3.40
N LYS A 186 14.96 4.51 3.76
CA LYS A 186 14.56 3.62 4.84
C LYS A 186 13.09 3.26 4.74
N VAL A 187 12.75 2.04 5.20
CA VAL A 187 11.37 1.61 5.44
C VAL A 187 11.15 1.38 6.93
N SER A 188 10.25 2.15 7.54
CA SER A 188 9.96 2.10 8.97
C SER A 188 8.53 1.67 9.23
N ILE A 189 8.32 0.69 10.13
CA ILE A 189 6.99 0.25 10.56
C ILE A 189 6.53 1.18 11.67
N LYS A 190 5.31 1.71 11.55
CA LYS A 190 4.65 2.51 12.58
C LYS A 190 3.48 1.70 13.15
N SER A 191 3.43 1.58 14.48
CA SER A 191 2.20 1.15 15.14
C SER A 191 1.25 2.34 15.19
N THR A 192 0.01 2.16 14.76
CA THR A 192 -1.04 3.18 14.94
C THR A 192 -1.54 3.14 16.38
N GLU A 193 -0.74 3.59 17.36
CA GLU A 193 -1.28 4.00 18.65
C GLU A 193 -1.95 5.35 18.47
N ARG A 194 -3.27 5.36 18.23
CA ARG A 194 -4.05 6.59 18.41
C ARG A 194 -4.27 6.79 19.89
N THR A 195 -3.56 7.74 20.48
CA THR A 195 -3.96 8.31 21.77
C THR A 195 -5.34 8.93 21.58
N ILE A 196 -6.36 8.34 22.19
CA ILE A 196 -7.69 8.94 22.31
C ILE A 196 -7.53 10.04 23.37
N THR A 197 -7.49 11.30 22.93
CA THR A 197 -7.70 12.48 23.79
C THR A 197 -9.15 12.92 23.69
#